data_f58573d8d424b4c682fd0c625c04767a
#
_entry.id   f58573d8d424b4c682fd0c625c04767a
#
_cell.length_a   1.000
_cell.length_b   1.000
_cell.length_c   1.000
_cell.angle_alpha   90.00
_cell.angle_beta   90.00
_cell.angle_gamma   90.00
#
_symmetry.space_group_name_H-M   'P 1'
#
loop_
_entity.id
_entity.type
_entity.pdbx_description
1 polymer ?
#
loop_
_entity_poly.entity_id
_entity_poly.type
_entity_poly.pdbx_seq_one_letter_code
_entity_poly.pdbx_strand_id
1 'polypeptide(L)'
;MKRECGVLLAISSLPSSYGIGDFGKEAYRFVDFLVSSGQSLWQILPLYPVEYGNSPYQSPSTFAGNFLYLDLENLVNNEYLTQKDIDILKQGVSYIDYEYIKSQKKSLLRKASQAFFYKKKEEKDFKKFQEENKFWLEDYALFLTLNRNFKGKMWNTWQKEYKFREKKFIEEAKKIYQEEYLYESFIQYYFYKQWKNLKDYANSKGIKIIGDLPIYAATHSADTWQNPNLFCFDKHLKIKSVAGCPPDYFSKTGQLWGNVLYNWKEMKKNGYSWWIQRVKHSFLLYDILRLDHFRGFASYWAVHFGEKTAINGKWKKGPRIDFFRKLEDKIPNMDIIAEDLGTLTSDVFKLLEQTKYPNMKVLQFGLTEWDNMYNPKNYLENSVAYTGTHDNMPIVEWYASLNEKEKYICDENLKNFLKDFNSNIWEPIQWRAIEALYASKSNRVIVPLQDILGLGKDSRINTPSTVGDNWSWRIYWNYRHNDLENKLYNLAKKYKRISKGEDNGI
;
A
#
# COMPACT_ATOMS: atom_id res chain seq x y z
N MET A 1 -17.90 -6.06 -18.42
CA MET A 1 -16.64 -6.28 -17.64
C MET A 1 -16.87 -7.43 -16.66
N LYS A 2 -15.81 -8.12 -16.24
CA LYS A 2 -15.89 -9.20 -15.25
C LYS A 2 -16.21 -8.60 -13.87
N ARG A 3 -17.12 -9.23 -13.13
CA ARG A 3 -17.39 -8.86 -11.73
C ARG A 3 -16.42 -9.64 -10.83
N GLU A 4 -15.69 -8.96 -10.00
CA GLU A 4 -14.64 -9.53 -9.13
C GLU A 4 -14.91 -9.14 -7.68
N CYS A 5 -14.46 -9.96 -6.75
CA CYS A 5 -14.46 -9.64 -5.32
C CYS A 5 -13.14 -10.05 -4.66
N GLY A 6 -12.81 -9.42 -3.56
CA GLY A 6 -11.56 -9.67 -2.86
C GLY A 6 -11.50 -9.11 -1.46
N VAL A 7 -10.37 -9.33 -0.84
CA VAL A 7 -10.10 -8.95 0.54
C VAL A 7 -8.92 -7.99 0.62
N LEU A 8 -9.05 -6.96 1.46
CA LEU A 8 -7.96 -6.09 1.85
C LEU A 8 -7.31 -6.63 3.13
N LEU A 9 -6.04 -7.00 3.04
CA LEU A 9 -5.21 -7.36 4.19
C LEU A 9 -3.75 -7.03 3.91
N ALA A 10 -3.14 -6.20 4.76
CA ALA A 10 -1.71 -5.89 4.68
C ALA A 10 -0.86 -7.15 4.95
N ILE A 11 0.30 -7.26 4.29
CA ILE A 11 1.26 -8.34 4.58
C ILE A 11 1.66 -8.34 6.06
N SER A 12 1.93 -7.17 6.64
CA SER A 12 2.27 -7.03 8.06
C SER A 12 1.22 -7.61 9.00
N SER A 13 -0.05 -7.65 8.58
CA SER A 13 -1.18 -8.11 9.40
C SER A 13 -1.42 -9.63 9.35
N LEU A 14 -0.68 -10.37 8.55
CA LEU A 14 -0.78 -11.83 8.48
C LEU A 14 -0.34 -12.50 9.80
N PRO A 15 -0.90 -13.68 10.15
CA PRO A 15 -0.64 -14.37 11.42
C PRO A 15 0.69 -15.14 11.44
N SER A 16 1.82 -14.47 11.17
CA SER A 16 3.15 -15.07 11.30
C SER A 16 3.54 -15.28 12.75
N SER A 17 4.30 -16.34 13.06
CA SER A 17 4.84 -16.61 14.39
C SER A 17 5.95 -15.63 14.80
N TYR A 18 6.47 -14.84 13.88
CA TYR A 18 7.69 -14.02 14.08
C TYR A 18 7.40 -12.53 14.31
N GLY A 19 6.29 -12.22 14.95
CA GLY A 19 5.96 -10.86 15.44
C GLY A 19 5.44 -9.87 14.40
N ILE A 20 5.53 -10.20 13.11
CA ILE A 20 5.00 -9.43 11.97
C ILE A 20 4.66 -10.39 10.84
N GLY A 21 3.63 -10.10 10.06
CA GLY A 21 3.33 -10.85 8.85
C GLY A 21 4.46 -10.75 7.82
N ASP A 22 4.70 -11.83 7.09
CA ASP A 22 5.78 -11.99 6.14
C ASP A 22 5.36 -12.80 4.90
N PHE A 23 6.30 -13.04 3.97
CA PHE A 23 6.07 -13.81 2.74
C PHE A 23 6.11 -15.33 2.94
N GLY A 24 6.05 -15.79 4.20
CA GLY A 24 6.12 -17.20 4.57
C GLY A 24 4.76 -17.89 4.47
N LYS A 25 4.69 -19.02 5.15
CA LYS A 25 3.58 -19.98 5.10
C LYS A 25 2.19 -19.37 5.24
N GLU A 26 2.03 -18.36 6.11
CA GLU A 26 0.72 -17.77 6.36
C GLU A 26 0.22 -16.89 5.21
N ALA A 27 1.13 -16.32 4.41
CA ALA A 27 0.76 -15.62 3.18
C ALA A 27 0.20 -16.58 2.11
N TYR A 28 0.82 -17.76 1.96
CA TYR A 28 0.30 -18.82 1.07
C TYR A 28 -1.05 -19.36 1.55
N ARG A 29 -1.21 -19.56 2.85
CA ARG A 29 -2.50 -19.96 3.45
C ARG A 29 -3.60 -18.92 3.24
N PHE A 30 -3.23 -17.64 3.24
CA PHE A 30 -4.19 -16.57 2.94
C PHE A 30 -4.64 -16.62 1.48
N VAL A 31 -3.73 -16.91 0.54
CA VAL A 31 -4.12 -17.16 -0.86
C VAL A 31 -5.10 -18.34 -0.95
N ASP A 32 -4.84 -19.44 -0.24
CA ASP A 32 -5.75 -20.60 -0.23
C ASP A 32 -7.13 -20.24 0.38
N PHE A 33 -7.15 -19.39 1.42
CA PHE A 33 -8.40 -18.85 1.96
C PHE A 33 -9.18 -18.04 0.93
N LEU A 34 -8.51 -17.19 0.15
CA LEU A 34 -9.17 -16.42 -0.90
C LEU A 34 -9.81 -17.33 -1.94
N VAL A 35 -9.10 -18.36 -2.35
CA VAL A 35 -9.61 -19.35 -3.32
C VAL A 35 -10.84 -20.06 -2.77
N SER A 36 -10.75 -20.66 -1.57
CA SER A 36 -11.85 -21.41 -0.95
C SER A 36 -13.08 -20.55 -0.66
N SER A 37 -12.89 -19.26 -0.44
CA SER A 37 -13.97 -18.29 -0.22
C SER A 37 -14.47 -17.60 -1.51
N GLY A 38 -14.04 -18.06 -2.70
CA GLY A 38 -14.50 -17.56 -4.00
C GLY A 38 -14.02 -16.13 -4.31
N GLN A 39 -12.94 -15.68 -3.68
CA GLN A 39 -12.34 -14.38 -3.95
C GLN A 39 -11.34 -14.49 -5.10
N SER A 40 -11.15 -13.40 -5.83
CA SER A 40 -10.18 -13.32 -6.94
C SER A 40 -9.18 -12.17 -6.79
N LEU A 41 -9.33 -11.34 -5.76
CA LEU A 41 -8.50 -10.17 -5.53
C LEU A 41 -7.96 -10.15 -4.10
N TRP A 42 -6.65 -9.86 -3.97
CA TRP A 42 -6.01 -9.54 -2.70
C TRP A 42 -5.46 -8.11 -2.74
N GLN A 43 -6.07 -7.19 -2.04
CA GLN A 43 -5.52 -5.84 -1.90
C GLN A 43 -4.58 -5.77 -0.69
N ILE A 44 -3.39 -5.24 -0.94
CA ILE A 44 -2.36 -5.03 0.10
C ILE A 44 -2.02 -3.55 0.22
N LEU A 45 -1.29 -3.20 1.27
CA LEU A 45 -0.68 -1.88 1.45
C LEU A 45 0.70 -1.82 0.77
N PRO A 46 1.31 -0.62 0.62
CA PRO A 46 2.60 -0.49 -0.03
C PRO A 46 3.67 -1.40 0.63
N LEU A 47 4.46 -2.07 -0.21
CA LEU A 47 5.50 -3.00 0.23
C LEU A 47 6.84 -2.33 0.56
N TYR A 48 6.88 -1.01 0.64
CA TYR A 48 8.09 -0.23 0.83
C TYR A 48 8.61 -0.29 2.28
N PRO A 49 9.92 -0.05 2.52
CA PRO A 49 10.46 0.10 3.85
C PRO A 49 9.75 1.20 4.63
N VAL A 50 9.55 0.98 5.93
CA VAL A 50 8.86 1.93 6.82
C VAL A 50 9.86 2.63 7.75
N GLU A 51 9.71 3.94 7.89
CA GLU A 51 10.55 4.79 8.74
C GLU A 51 9.70 5.48 9.83
N TYR A 52 9.48 6.78 9.72
CA TYR A 52 8.74 7.55 10.71
C TYR A 52 7.29 7.08 10.84
N GLY A 53 6.86 6.84 12.08
CA GLY A 53 5.49 6.40 12.40
C GLY A 53 5.12 5.03 11.83
N ASN A 54 6.09 4.25 11.33
CA ASN A 54 5.91 2.94 10.70
C ASN A 54 4.93 2.95 9.51
N SER A 55 4.66 4.13 8.94
CA SER A 55 3.76 4.30 7.81
C SER A 55 4.36 3.75 6.51
N PRO A 56 3.67 2.88 5.78
CA PRO A 56 4.12 2.41 4.46
C PRO A 56 4.06 3.50 3.38
N TYR A 57 3.42 4.65 3.68
CA TYR A 57 3.35 5.82 2.78
C TYR A 57 4.50 6.81 2.99
N GLN A 58 5.35 6.59 4.01
CA GLN A 58 6.54 7.40 4.31
C GLN A 58 7.79 6.50 4.23
N SER A 59 8.29 6.30 3.01
CA SER A 59 9.37 5.35 2.75
C SER A 59 10.66 6.04 2.31
N PRO A 60 11.85 5.53 2.72
CA PRO A 60 13.13 6.01 2.24
C PRO A 60 13.41 5.68 0.76
N SER A 61 12.55 4.90 0.11
CA SER A 61 12.63 4.58 -1.32
C SER A 61 11.26 4.21 -1.90
N THR A 62 11.00 4.61 -3.15
CA THR A 62 9.81 4.22 -3.92
C THR A 62 10.05 2.96 -4.75
N PHE A 63 11.20 2.32 -4.62
CA PHE A 63 11.59 1.10 -5.32
C PHE A 63 11.92 -0.06 -4.38
N ALA A 64 12.56 0.22 -3.25
CA ALA A 64 13.00 -0.82 -2.33
C ALA A 64 11.84 -1.54 -1.63
N GLY A 65 12.04 -2.82 -1.36
CA GLY A 65 11.12 -3.63 -0.59
C GLY A 65 11.43 -3.62 0.91
N ASN A 66 10.39 -3.83 1.73
CA ASN A 66 10.50 -3.83 3.18
C ASN A 66 11.11 -5.13 3.70
N PHE A 67 12.29 -5.06 4.29
CA PHE A 67 12.99 -6.20 4.85
C PHE A 67 12.20 -6.92 5.97
N LEU A 68 11.23 -6.24 6.58
CA LEU A 68 10.38 -6.82 7.61
C LEU A 68 9.47 -7.93 7.07
N TYR A 69 9.20 -7.97 5.78
CA TYR A 69 8.36 -8.98 5.15
C TYR A 69 9.12 -10.23 4.70
N LEU A 70 10.45 -10.27 4.89
CA LEU A 70 11.24 -11.45 4.56
C LEU A 70 10.83 -12.63 5.44
N ASP A 71 10.56 -13.76 4.80
CA ASP A 71 10.39 -15.05 5.44
C ASP A 71 11.76 -15.59 5.92
N LEU A 72 11.90 -15.67 7.23
CA LEU A 72 13.14 -16.17 7.85
C LEU A 72 13.25 -17.70 7.81
N GLU A 73 12.13 -18.43 7.77
CA GLU A 73 12.15 -19.89 7.59
C GLU A 73 12.75 -20.27 6.22
N ASN A 74 12.48 -19.47 5.21
CA ASN A 74 13.12 -19.63 3.90
C ASN A 74 14.65 -19.48 3.98
N LEU A 75 15.16 -18.55 4.80
CA LEU A 75 16.61 -18.39 5.01
C LEU A 75 17.21 -19.54 5.84
N VAL A 76 16.43 -20.15 6.75
CA VAL A 76 16.82 -21.38 7.46
C VAL A 76 16.88 -22.56 6.49
N ASN A 77 15.88 -22.75 5.65
CA ASN A 77 15.85 -23.82 4.64
C ASN A 77 16.99 -23.71 3.63
N ASN A 78 17.48 -22.49 3.35
CA ASN A 78 18.67 -22.24 2.54
C ASN A 78 19.99 -22.33 3.35
N GLU A 79 19.90 -22.68 4.65
CA GLU A 79 21.04 -22.82 5.57
C GLU A 79 21.84 -21.50 5.78
N TYR A 80 21.21 -20.34 5.64
CA TYR A 80 21.83 -19.04 5.96
C TYR A 80 21.57 -18.62 7.40
N LEU A 81 20.56 -19.21 8.02
CA LEU A 81 20.24 -19.13 9.45
C LEU A 81 19.97 -20.52 10.00
N THR A 82 19.89 -20.63 11.32
CA THR A 82 19.41 -21.83 12.02
C THR A 82 18.03 -21.57 12.62
N GLN A 83 17.28 -22.63 12.93
CA GLN A 83 15.99 -22.50 13.62
C GLN A 83 16.13 -21.75 14.95
N LYS A 84 17.20 -22.03 15.70
CA LYS A 84 17.50 -21.36 16.97
C LYS A 84 17.67 -19.84 16.80
N ASP A 85 18.21 -19.39 15.67
CA ASP A 85 18.39 -17.96 15.42
C ASP A 85 17.05 -17.23 15.33
N ILE A 86 16.04 -17.83 14.70
CA ILE A 86 14.75 -17.18 14.45
C ILE A 86 13.74 -17.39 15.57
N ASP A 87 13.95 -18.38 16.44
CA ASP A 87 13.05 -18.68 17.55
C ASP A 87 12.91 -17.52 18.55
N ILE A 88 13.90 -16.65 18.64
CA ILE A 88 13.86 -15.43 19.47
C ILE A 88 12.73 -14.47 19.07
N LEU A 89 12.28 -14.53 17.81
CA LEU A 89 11.21 -13.66 17.29
C LEU A 89 9.80 -14.21 17.53
N LYS A 90 9.64 -15.44 18.04
CA LYS A 90 8.33 -16.05 18.25
C LYS A 90 7.49 -15.27 19.25
N GLN A 91 6.36 -14.72 18.76
CA GLN A 91 5.42 -13.92 19.53
C GLN A 91 3.98 -14.21 19.10
N GLY A 92 3.11 -14.47 20.07
CA GLY A 92 1.67 -14.68 19.89
C GLY A 92 0.86 -13.44 20.28
N VAL A 93 1.13 -12.28 19.66
CA VAL A 93 0.47 -11.00 19.98
C VAL A 93 -0.27 -10.42 18.78
N SER A 94 -1.30 -9.62 19.05
CA SER A 94 -2.16 -8.99 18.04
C SER A 94 -1.63 -7.65 17.52
N TYR A 95 -0.46 -7.25 17.94
CA TYR A 95 0.19 -6.00 17.50
C TYR A 95 1.67 -6.24 17.16
N ILE A 96 2.22 -5.35 16.35
CA ILE A 96 3.61 -5.39 15.90
C ILE A 96 4.43 -4.45 16.78
N ASP A 97 5.39 -4.99 17.53
CA ASP A 97 6.45 -4.20 18.14
C ASP A 97 7.54 -3.91 17.10
N TYR A 98 7.36 -2.81 16.38
CA TYR A 98 8.27 -2.42 15.30
C TYR A 98 9.71 -2.20 15.76
N GLU A 99 9.93 -1.63 16.93
CA GLU A 99 11.27 -1.36 17.45
C GLU A 99 12.03 -2.68 17.70
N TYR A 100 11.38 -3.59 18.40
CA TYR A 100 11.93 -4.91 18.66
C TYR A 100 12.19 -5.68 17.36
N ILE A 101 11.18 -5.81 16.50
CA ILE A 101 11.27 -6.59 15.26
C ILE A 101 12.31 -6.01 14.29
N LYS A 102 12.36 -4.69 14.10
CA LYS A 102 13.38 -4.03 13.26
C LYS A 102 14.79 -4.35 13.75
N SER A 103 15.02 -4.24 15.07
CA SER A 103 16.32 -4.52 15.66
C SER A 103 16.75 -5.98 15.44
N GLN A 104 15.88 -6.93 15.79
CA GLN A 104 16.20 -8.36 15.71
C GLN A 104 16.36 -8.82 14.25
N LYS A 105 15.42 -8.47 13.35
CA LYS A 105 15.52 -8.86 11.93
C LYS A 105 16.79 -8.30 11.28
N LYS A 106 17.19 -7.06 11.56
CA LYS A 106 18.44 -6.51 11.02
C LYS A 106 19.66 -7.34 11.43
N SER A 107 19.74 -7.75 12.70
CA SER A 107 20.83 -8.61 13.18
C SER A 107 20.87 -9.97 12.48
N LEU A 108 19.71 -10.62 12.38
CA LEU A 108 19.56 -11.91 11.70
C LEU A 108 19.90 -11.83 10.21
N LEU A 109 19.42 -10.81 9.52
CA LEU A 109 19.69 -10.61 8.10
C LEU A 109 21.17 -10.28 7.82
N ARG A 110 21.86 -9.62 8.76
CA ARG A 110 23.32 -9.42 8.66
C ARG A 110 24.05 -10.75 8.74
N LYS A 111 23.68 -11.62 9.68
CA LYS A 111 24.21 -12.99 9.79
C LYS A 111 23.92 -13.81 8.53
N ALA A 112 22.69 -13.76 8.03
CA ALA A 112 22.29 -14.47 6.83
C ALA A 112 23.07 -14.01 5.59
N SER A 113 23.31 -12.71 5.44
CA SER A 113 24.08 -12.16 4.31
C SER A 113 25.53 -12.65 4.32
N GLN A 114 26.17 -12.71 5.49
CA GLN A 114 27.53 -13.26 5.62
C GLN A 114 27.59 -14.73 5.17
N ALA A 115 26.63 -15.56 5.63
CA ALA A 115 26.52 -16.95 5.21
C ALA A 115 26.25 -17.09 3.71
N PHE A 116 25.42 -16.23 3.13
CA PHE A 116 25.13 -16.20 1.69
C PHE A 116 26.38 -15.95 0.86
N PHE A 117 27.16 -14.91 1.19
CA PHE A 117 28.40 -14.60 0.47
C PHE A 117 29.49 -15.64 0.65
N TYR A 118 29.54 -16.29 1.81
CA TYR A 118 30.46 -17.39 2.04
C TYR A 118 30.12 -18.62 1.19
N LYS A 119 28.83 -18.99 1.10
CA LYS A 119 28.36 -20.20 0.40
C LYS A 119 28.34 -20.07 -1.13
N LYS A 120 28.18 -18.86 -1.67
CA LYS A 120 28.13 -18.53 -3.11
C LYS A 120 27.14 -19.35 -3.95
N LYS A 121 26.12 -19.95 -3.33
CA LYS A 121 25.16 -20.85 -4.01
C LYS A 121 24.35 -20.14 -5.13
N GLU A 122 24.04 -18.84 -4.98
CA GLU A 122 23.14 -18.06 -5.86
C GLU A 122 23.86 -16.87 -6.51
N GLU A 123 25.19 -16.91 -6.65
CA GLU A 123 26.00 -15.78 -7.08
C GLU A 123 25.59 -15.22 -8.46
N LYS A 124 25.22 -16.09 -9.40
CA LYS A 124 24.80 -15.69 -10.76
C LYS A 124 23.49 -14.90 -10.76
N ASP A 125 22.49 -15.42 -10.05
CA ASP A 125 21.16 -14.76 -10.00
C ASP A 125 21.23 -13.48 -9.18
N PHE A 126 22.03 -13.45 -8.13
CA PHE A 126 22.29 -12.26 -7.34
C PHE A 126 22.95 -11.14 -8.17
N LYS A 127 24.00 -11.46 -8.95
CA LYS A 127 24.66 -10.49 -9.85
C LYS A 127 23.69 -9.96 -10.91
N LYS A 128 22.88 -10.86 -11.48
CA LYS A 128 21.83 -10.46 -12.44
C LYS A 128 20.85 -9.48 -11.80
N PHE A 129 20.37 -9.76 -10.60
CA PHE A 129 19.48 -8.86 -9.85
C PHE A 129 20.13 -7.49 -9.62
N GLN A 130 21.40 -7.45 -9.21
CA GLN A 130 22.11 -6.19 -9.00
C GLN A 130 22.18 -5.35 -10.28
N GLU A 131 22.50 -5.97 -11.43
CA GLU A 131 22.59 -5.25 -12.70
C GLU A 131 21.23 -4.74 -13.17
N GLU A 132 20.18 -5.55 -13.09
CA GLU A 132 18.80 -5.16 -13.47
C GLU A 132 18.24 -4.03 -12.59
N ASN A 133 18.69 -3.91 -11.35
CA ASN A 133 18.21 -2.94 -10.37
C ASN A 133 19.19 -1.80 -10.07
N LYS A 134 20.30 -1.72 -10.79
CA LYS A 134 21.37 -0.76 -10.58
C LYS A 134 20.90 0.70 -10.53
N PHE A 135 19.84 1.04 -11.29
CA PHE A 135 19.32 2.39 -11.43
C PHE A 135 18.76 3.00 -10.12
N TRP A 136 18.45 2.16 -9.12
CA TRP A 136 17.97 2.60 -7.81
C TRP A 136 18.75 1.97 -6.64
N LEU A 137 19.20 0.71 -6.77
CA LEU A 137 19.73 -0.09 -5.68
C LEU A 137 21.02 0.47 -5.08
N GLU A 138 21.96 0.91 -5.93
CA GLU A 138 23.22 1.50 -5.47
C GLU A 138 22.99 2.78 -4.66
N ASP A 139 22.15 3.66 -5.17
CA ASP A 139 21.87 4.94 -4.51
C ASP A 139 21.01 4.75 -3.26
N TYR A 140 20.12 3.78 -3.24
CA TYR A 140 19.36 3.41 -2.04
C TYR A 140 20.28 2.88 -0.92
N ALA A 141 21.15 1.93 -1.23
CA ALA A 141 22.09 1.37 -0.26
C ALA A 141 23.06 2.44 0.28
N LEU A 142 23.57 3.30 -0.60
CA LEU A 142 24.44 4.41 -0.20
C LEU A 142 23.68 5.44 0.64
N PHE A 143 22.45 5.79 0.28
CA PHE A 143 21.59 6.68 1.05
C PHE A 143 21.38 6.18 2.47
N LEU A 144 21.02 4.91 2.65
CA LEU A 144 20.83 4.30 3.97
C LEU A 144 22.12 4.35 4.82
N THR A 145 23.26 4.09 4.20
CA THR A 145 24.55 4.10 4.87
C THR A 145 24.94 5.51 5.30
N LEU A 146 24.82 6.49 4.41
CA LEU A 146 25.07 7.89 4.74
C LEU A 146 24.07 8.41 5.77
N ASN A 147 22.81 8.02 5.69
CA ASN A 147 21.80 8.40 6.68
C ASN A 147 22.19 7.92 8.09
N ARG A 148 22.67 6.68 8.23
CA ARG A 148 23.22 6.16 9.51
C ARG A 148 24.43 6.99 9.99
N ASN A 149 25.36 7.28 9.10
CA ASN A 149 26.58 8.05 9.42
C ASN A 149 26.25 9.49 9.84
N PHE A 150 25.24 10.09 9.20
CA PHE A 150 24.74 11.42 9.57
C PHE A 150 23.66 11.38 10.68
N LYS A 151 23.52 10.24 11.39
CA LYS A 151 22.63 10.06 12.55
C LYS A 151 21.17 10.43 12.26
N GLY A 152 20.66 10.03 11.09
CA GLY A 152 19.27 10.27 10.67
C GLY A 152 18.95 11.73 10.31
N LYS A 153 19.93 12.60 10.17
CA LYS A 153 19.69 13.99 9.73
C LYS A 153 19.18 14.02 8.30
N MET A 154 18.25 14.93 8.03
CA MET A 154 17.73 15.18 6.69
C MET A 154 18.87 15.34 5.67
N TRP A 155 18.81 14.62 4.55
CA TRP A 155 19.88 14.56 3.54
C TRP A 155 20.26 15.96 3.00
N ASN A 156 19.33 16.88 2.91
CA ASN A 156 19.58 18.24 2.46
C ASN A 156 20.33 19.12 3.50
N THR A 157 20.63 18.56 4.66
CA THR A 157 21.47 19.15 5.71
C THR A 157 22.85 18.47 5.83
N TRP A 158 23.13 17.42 5.05
CA TRP A 158 24.42 16.74 5.03
C TRP A 158 25.53 17.65 4.54
N GLN A 159 26.78 17.23 4.69
CA GLN A 159 27.93 17.92 4.15
C GLN A 159 27.75 18.17 2.65
N LYS A 160 28.29 19.29 2.16
CA LYS A 160 28.05 19.78 0.80
C LYS A 160 28.31 18.72 -0.27
N GLU A 161 29.38 17.97 -0.12
CA GLU A 161 29.85 16.94 -1.04
C GLU A 161 28.82 15.81 -1.23
N TYR A 162 28.22 15.36 -0.13
CA TYR A 162 27.18 14.31 -0.16
C TYR A 162 25.80 14.87 -0.48
N LYS A 163 25.49 16.08 0.03
CA LYS A 163 24.23 16.76 -0.25
C LYS A 163 24.04 17.03 -1.75
N PHE A 164 25.06 17.54 -2.43
CA PHE A 164 25.05 17.84 -3.87
C PHE A 164 25.53 16.68 -4.74
N ARG A 165 25.82 15.53 -4.14
CA ARG A 165 26.26 14.32 -4.83
C ARG A 165 27.48 14.56 -5.71
N GLU A 166 28.52 15.24 -5.19
CA GLU A 166 29.75 15.49 -5.92
C GLU A 166 30.40 14.16 -6.33
N LYS A 167 30.58 13.95 -7.63
CA LYS A 167 30.93 12.66 -8.24
C LYS A 167 32.11 11.96 -7.54
N LYS A 168 33.19 12.69 -7.26
CA LYS A 168 34.37 12.13 -6.58
C LYS A 168 34.02 11.52 -5.22
N PHE A 169 33.27 12.24 -4.39
CA PHE A 169 32.91 11.78 -3.03
C PHE A 169 31.92 10.63 -3.08
N ILE A 170 30.97 10.62 -4.02
CA ILE A 170 30.03 9.51 -4.19
C ILE A 170 30.76 8.24 -4.64
N GLU A 171 31.68 8.32 -5.60
CA GLU A 171 32.46 7.15 -6.05
C GLU A 171 33.40 6.62 -4.96
N GLU A 172 33.96 7.49 -4.15
CA GLU A 172 34.77 7.11 -2.98
C GLU A 172 33.91 6.44 -1.91
N ALA A 173 32.76 7.01 -1.59
CA ALA A 173 31.82 6.43 -0.63
C ALA A 173 31.31 5.05 -1.08
N LYS A 174 31.01 4.86 -2.35
CA LYS A 174 30.63 3.53 -2.89
C LYS A 174 31.71 2.48 -2.66
N LYS A 175 32.99 2.85 -2.78
CA LYS A 175 34.11 1.94 -2.50
C LYS A 175 34.26 1.63 -1.03
N ILE A 176 34.19 2.67 -0.16
CA ILE A 176 34.32 2.53 1.29
C ILE A 176 33.19 1.66 1.87
N TYR A 177 31.96 1.84 1.37
CA TYR A 177 30.77 1.17 1.89
C TYR A 177 30.32 -0.03 1.07
N GLN A 178 31.24 -0.70 0.38
CA GLN A 178 30.93 -1.87 -0.47
C GLN A 178 30.26 -3.00 0.30
N GLU A 179 30.62 -3.24 1.56
CA GLU A 179 29.97 -4.26 2.38
C GLU A 179 28.51 -3.92 2.67
N GLU A 180 28.20 -2.65 2.94
CA GLU A 180 26.84 -2.18 3.17
C GLU A 180 26.00 -2.28 1.90
N TYR A 181 26.59 -1.98 0.73
CA TYR A 181 25.93 -2.19 -0.55
C TYR A 181 25.60 -3.66 -0.80
N LEU A 182 26.52 -4.55 -0.53
CA LEU A 182 26.27 -5.99 -0.66
C LEU A 182 25.20 -6.48 0.29
N TYR A 183 25.20 -6.01 1.54
CA TYR A 183 24.18 -6.35 2.53
C TYR A 183 22.78 -5.87 2.12
N GLU A 184 22.63 -4.62 1.72
CA GLU A 184 21.34 -4.08 1.28
C GLU A 184 20.90 -4.77 -0.03
N SER A 185 21.83 -5.07 -0.94
CA SER A 185 21.54 -5.83 -2.15
C SER A 185 21.03 -7.25 -1.85
N PHE A 186 21.61 -7.93 -0.83
CA PHE A 186 21.15 -9.24 -0.36
C PHE A 186 19.71 -9.17 0.14
N ILE A 187 19.39 -8.16 0.97
CA ILE A 187 18.03 -7.94 1.49
C ILE A 187 17.05 -7.78 0.32
N GLN A 188 17.37 -6.90 -0.62
CA GLN A 188 16.49 -6.60 -1.74
C GLN A 188 16.37 -7.81 -2.69
N TYR A 189 17.43 -8.54 -2.95
CA TYR A 189 17.39 -9.78 -3.74
C TYR A 189 16.42 -10.80 -3.15
N TYR A 190 16.51 -11.06 -1.85
CA TYR A 190 15.59 -11.99 -1.18
C TYR A 190 14.16 -11.46 -1.10
N PHE A 191 13.98 -10.16 -0.91
CA PHE A 191 12.66 -9.56 -0.94
C PHE A 191 11.98 -9.81 -2.30
N TYR A 192 12.63 -9.47 -3.40
CA TYR A 192 12.05 -9.65 -4.73
C TYR A 192 11.87 -11.12 -5.10
N LYS A 193 12.78 -11.99 -4.69
CA LYS A 193 12.70 -13.43 -4.91
C LYS A 193 11.51 -14.05 -4.18
N GLN A 194 11.38 -13.78 -2.88
CA GLN A 194 10.29 -14.34 -2.07
C GLN A 194 8.94 -13.75 -2.48
N TRP A 195 8.87 -12.46 -2.73
CA TRP A 195 7.66 -11.81 -3.22
C TRP A 195 7.20 -12.36 -4.57
N LYS A 196 8.13 -12.52 -5.50
CA LYS A 196 7.81 -13.11 -6.80
C LYS A 196 7.22 -14.51 -6.66
N ASN A 197 7.79 -15.35 -5.80
CA ASN A 197 7.27 -16.69 -5.57
C ASN A 197 5.84 -16.67 -5.00
N LEU A 198 5.56 -15.80 -4.04
CA LEU A 198 4.21 -15.64 -3.47
C LEU A 198 3.23 -15.10 -4.52
N LYS A 199 3.62 -14.08 -5.30
CA LYS A 199 2.78 -13.53 -6.37
C LYS A 199 2.50 -14.57 -7.45
N ASP A 200 3.51 -15.30 -7.91
CA ASP A 200 3.33 -16.37 -8.90
C ASP A 200 2.38 -17.46 -8.38
N TYR A 201 2.49 -17.82 -7.09
CA TYR A 201 1.55 -18.75 -6.45
C TYR A 201 0.12 -18.20 -6.46
N ALA A 202 -0.08 -16.95 -6.01
CA ALA A 202 -1.38 -16.30 -6.02
C ALA A 202 -1.98 -16.27 -7.44
N ASN A 203 -1.20 -15.85 -8.43
CA ASN A 203 -1.64 -15.80 -9.82
C ASN A 203 -1.96 -17.20 -10.39
N SER A 204 -1.20 -18.24 -10.03
CA SER A 204 -1.47 -19.62 -10.44
C SER A 204 -2.81 -20.15 -9.92
N LYS A 205 -3.28 -19.58 -8.80
CA LYS A 205 -4.57 -19.87 -8.17
C LYS A 205 -5.70 -18.90 -8.63
N GLY A 206 -5.46 -18.06 -9.63
CA GLY A 206 -6.44 -17.09 -10.12
C GLY A 206 -6.58 -15.82 -9.26
N ILE A 207 -5.77 -15.65 -8.24
CA ILE A 207 -5.78 -14.46 -7.37
C ILE A 207 -4.88 -13.37 -7.95
N LYS A 208 -5.43 -12.17 -8.20
CA LYS A 208 -4.67 -10.99 -8.58
C LYS A 208 -4.38 -10.12 -7.36
N ILE A 209 -3.19 -9.55 -7.32
CA ILE A 209 -2.75 -8.67 -6.24
C ILE A 209 -2.97 -7.22 -6.63
N ILE A 210 -3.74 -6.49 -5.82
CA ILE A 210 -3.89 -5.05 -5.92
C ILE A 210 -2.86 -4.42 -4.99
N GLY A 211 -1.89 -3.73 -5.57
CA GLY A 211 -0.92 -2.93 -4.82
C GLY A 211 -1.35 -1.48 -4.68
N ASP A 212 -0.63 -0.75 -3.86
CA ASP A 212 -0.90 0.65 -3.56
C ASP A 212 0.32 1.52 -3.84
N LEU A 213 0.13 2.58 -4.61
CA LEU A 213 1.19 3.50 -5.01
C LEU A 213 0.93 4.89 -4.43
N PRO A 214 1.60 5.25 -3.31
CA PRO A 214 1.50 6.60 -2.77
C PRO A 214 1.88 7.64 -3.81
N ILE A 215 1.09 8.68 -3.98
CA ILE A 215 1.43 9.72 -4.97
C ILE A 215 2.79 10.35 -4.66
N TYR A 216 3.09 10.69 -3.41
CA TYR A 216 4.32 11.39 -3.06
C TYR A 216 5.43 10.45 -2.62
N ALA A 217 6.67 10.81 -2.96
CA ALA A 217 7.86 10.27 -2.32
C ALA A 217 8.12 10.99 -0.99
N ALA A 218 8.72 10.29 -0.03
CA ALA A 218 9.12 10.94 1.22
C ALA A 218 10.21 11.98 0.97
N THR A 219 10.15 13.10 1.68
CA THR A 219 11.14 14.19 1.56
C THR A 219 12.55 13.72 1.92
N HIS A 220 12.66 12.81 2.89
CA HIS A 220 13.92 12.18 3.27
C HIS A 220 13.99 10.77 2.68
N SER A 221 14.37 10.69 1.40
CA SER A 221 14.46 9.44 0.66
C SER A 221 15.62 9.44 -0.32
N ALA A 222 16.02 8.24 -0.73
CA ALA A 222 16.98 8.05 -1.82
C ALA A 222 16.50 8.71 -3.13
N ASP A 223 15.19 8.64 -3.39
CA ASP A 223 14.57 9.21 -4.60
C ASP A 223 14.78 10.72 -4.71
N THR A 224 14.51 11.45 -3.63
CA THR A 224 14.65 12.91 -3.60
C THR A 224 16.12 13.35 -3.54
N TRP A 225 16.99 12.55 -2.91
CA TRP A 225 18.43 12.77 -2.88
C TRP A 225 19.08 12.50 -4.23
N GLN A 226 18.67 11.45 -4.93
CA GLN A 226 19.16 11.07 -6.25
C GLN A 226 18.71 12.06 -7.33
N ASN A 227 17.46 12.53 -7.27
CA ASN A 227 16.81 13.30 -8.32
C ASN A 227 16.21 14.62 -7.82
N PRO A 228 16.97 15.49 -7.12
CA PRO A 228 16.42 16.66 -6.45
C PRO A 228 15.77 17.67 -7.41
N ASN A 229 16.18 17.71 -8.68
CA ASN A 229 15.62 18.55 -9.73
C ASN A 229 14.16 18.19 -10.09
N LEU A 230 13.74 16.95 -9.83
CA LEU A 230 12.37 16.49 -10.04
C LEU A 230 11.39 16.90 -8.94
N PHE A 231 11.90 17.57 -7.89
CA PHE A 231 11.12 17.99 -6.73
C PHE A 231 11.26 19.50 -6.49
N CYS A 232 10.34 20.08 -5.69
CA CYS A 232 10.28 21.51 -5.43
C CYS A 232 11.29 21.98 -4.37
N PHE A 233 12.58 21.79 -4.64
CA PHE A 233 13.68 22.40 -3.91
C PHE A 233 14.12 23.73 -4.55
N ASP A 234 14.82 24.58 -3.79
CA ASP A 234 15.55 25.73 -4.33
C ASP A 234 16.96 25.34 -4.81
N LYS A 235 17.72 26.32 -5.32
CA LYS A 235 19.13 26.09 -5.75
C LYS A 235 20.08 25.63 -4.65
N HIS A 236 19.71 25.79 -3.40
CA HIS A 236 20.46 25.33 -2.22
C HIS A 236 19.89 24.05 -1.63
N LEU A 237 18.94 23.38 -2.34
CA LEU A 237 18.23 22.19 -1.93
C LEU A 237 17.40 22.37 -0.65
N LYS A 238 16.94 23.61 -0.38
CA LYS A 238 15.95 23.87 0.67
C LYS A 238 14.55 23.59 0.14
N ILE A 239 13.72 22.99 1.00
CA ILE A 239 12.32 22.69 0.65
C ILE A 239 11.54 24.00 0.54
N LYS A 240 10.77 24.19 -0.53
CA LYS A 240 9.91 25.37 -0.71
C LYS A 240 8.48 25.13 -0.26
N SER A 241 7.95 23.98 -0.61
CA SER A 241 6.55 23.63 -0.33
C SER A 241 6.43 22.13 -0.16
N VAL A 242 5.48 21.74 0.67
CA VAL A 242 5.14 20.36 0.97
C VAL A 242 3.69 20.05 0.64
N ALA A 243 3.39 18.77 0.50
CA ALA A 243 2.06 18.27 0.24
C ALA A 243 1.20 18.31 1.51
N GLY A 244 -0.09 18.46 1.30
CA GLY A 244 -1.11 18.37 2.32
C GLY A 244 -2.50 18.28 1.72
N CYS A 245 -3.50 18.37 2.59
CA CYS A 245 -4.90 18.48 2.25
C CYS A 245 -5.50 19.72 2.94
N PRO A 246 -6.37 20.49 2.29
CA PRO A 246 -7.00 21.65 2.93
C PRO A 246 -7.88 21.22 4.12
N PRO A 247 -8.28 22.19 4.99
CA PRO A 247 -9.31 21.93 5.98
C PRO A 247 -10.58 21.36 5.35
N ASP A 248 -11.10 20.32 5.96
CA ASP A 248 -12.32 19.63 5.55
C ASP A 248 -13.15 19.19 6.77
N TYR A 249 -14.18 18.39 6.53
CA TYR A 249 -15.02 17.83 7.61
C TYR A 249 -14.22 16.99 8.62
N PHE A 250 -13.17 16.30 8.18
CA PHE A 250 -12.36 15.40 9.01
C PHE A 250 -11.25 16.12 9.80
N SER A 251 -10.77 17.26 9.27
CA SER A 251 -9.68 18.03 9.90
C SER A 251 -9.87 19.53 9.74
N LYS A 252 -10.18 20.23 10.84
CA LYS A 252 -10.33 21.70 10.86
C LYS A 252 -9.06 22.46 10.47
N THR A 253 -7.90 21.83 10.59
CA THR A 253 -6.60 22.43 10.24
C THR A 253 -6.02 21.87 8.93
N GLY A 254 -6.76 20.99 8.27
CA GLY A 254 -6.28 20.19 7.15
C GLY A 254 -5.24 19.16 7.59
N GLN A 255 -4.65 18.48 6.63
CA GLN A 255 -3.60 17.48 6.86
C GLN A 255 -2.28 17.96 6.26
N LEU A 256 -1.23 18.04 7.07
CA LEU A 256 0.11 18.39 6.63
C LEU A 256 0.95 17.10 6.51
N TRP A 257 1.14 16.60 5.28
CA TRP A 257 1.83 15.33 5.05
C TRP A 257 3.34 15.44 5.04
N GLY A 258 3.89 16.63 4.76
CA GLY A 258 5.32 16.90 4.83
C GLY A 258 6.15 16.40 3.64
N ASN A 259 5.55 15.69 2.69
CA ASN A 259 6.23 15.23 1.47
C ASN A 259 6.55 16.43 0.57
N VAL A 260 7.77 16.48 0.02
CA VAL A 260 8.14 17.50 -0.96
C VAL A 260 7.33 17.33 -2.25
N LEU A 261 6.89 18.44 -2.82
CA LEU A 261 6.08 18.44 -4.05
C LEU A 261 6.93 18.17 -5.29
N TYR A 262 6.31 17.62 -6.33
CA TYR A 262 6.94 17.39 -7.62
C TYR A 262 7.14 18.66 -8.43
N ASN A 263 8.26 18.76 -9.12
CA ASN A 263 8.51 19.74 -10.18
C ASN A 263 7.94 19.21 -11.51
N TRP A 264 6.61 19.26 -11.65
CA TRP A 264 5.92 18.73 -12.83
C TRP A 264 6.41 19.33 -14.15
N LYS A 265 6.91 20.58 -14.12
CA LYS A 265 7.48 21.23 -15.31
C LYS A 265 8.74 20.52 -15.78
N GLU A 266 9.63 20.18 -14.84
CA GLU A 266 10.86 19.46 -15.16
C GLU A 266 10.59 17.99 -15.53
N MET A 267 9.66 17.35 -14.82
CA MET A 267 9.23 15.99 -15.17
C MET A 267 8.62 15.91 -16.58
N LYS A 268 7.84 16.92 -16.99
CA LYS A 268 7.30 16.99 -18.36
C LYS A 268 8.39 17.11 -19.41
N LYS A 269 9.44 17.92 -19.17
CA LYS A 269 10.56 18.07 -20.10
C LYS A 269 11.30 16.78 -20.38
N ASN A 270 11.45 15.92 -19.36
CA ASN A 270 12.09 14.61 -19.50
C ASN A 270 11.11 13.47 -19.84
N GLY A 271 9.88 13.82 -20.25
CA GLY A 271 8.85 12.86 -20.64
C GLY A 271 8.32 12.01 -19.48
N TYR A 272 8.38 12.51 -18.26
CA TYR A 272 7.96 11.82 -17.03
C TYR A 272 8.73 10.51 -16.76
N SER A 273 9.97 10.42 -17.20
CA SER A 273 10.75 9.18 -17.21
C SER A 273 10.83 8.50 -15.84
N TRP A 274 11.05 9.27 -14.77
CA TRP A 274 11.09 8.74 -13.39
C TRP A 274 9.75 8.12 -12.96
N TRP A 275 8.64 8.78 -13.26
CA TRP A 275 7.30 8.25 -12.97
C TRP A 275 6.96 7.01 -13.78
N ILE A 276 7.32 6.99 -15.07
CA ILE A 276 7.14 5.82 -15.93
C ILE A 276 7.93 4.64 -15.37
N GLN A 277 9.17 4.87 -14.94
CA GLN A 277 9.99 3.84 -14.32
C GLN A 277 9.40 3.34 -13.00
N ARG A 278 8.89 4.23 -12.16
CA ARG A 278 8.22 3.91 -10.90
C ARG A 278 6.97 3.05 -11.12
N VAL A 279 6.12 3.41 -12.08
CA VAL A 279 4.91 2.64 -12.40
C VAL A 279 5.26 1.29 -13.04
N LYS A 280 6.23 1.23 -13.96
CA LYS A 280 6.74 -0.04 -14.51
C LYS A 280 7.22 -0.97 -13.41
N HIS A 281 7.98 -0.44 -12.46
CA HIS A 281 8.49 -1.19 -11.33
C HIS A 281 7.35 -1.69 -10.41
N SER A 282 6.33 -0.88 -10.19
CA SER A 282 5.16 -1.30 -9.42
C SER A 282 4.41 -2.47 -10.08
N PHE A 283 4.32 -2.53 -11.41
CA PHE A 283 3.71 -3.66 -12.12
C PHE A 283 4.57 -4.94 -12.13
N LEU A 284 5.84 -4.89 -11.72
CA LEU A 284 6.58 -6.11 -11.37
C LEU A 284 6.06 -6.72 -10.06
N LEU A 285 5.64 -5.86 -9.13
CA LEU A 285 5.16 -6.27 -7.82
C LEU A 285 3.66 -6.62 -7.82
N TYR A 286 2.85 -5.95 -8.61
CA TYR A 286 1.38 -6.01 -8.53
C TYR A 286 0.75 -6.32 -9.88
N ASP A 287 -0.48 -6.81 -9.87
CA ASP A 287 -1.29 -7.04 -11.08
C ASP A 287 -2.20 -5.86 -11.38
N ILE A 288 -2.66 -5.19 -10.32
CA ILE A 288 -3.54 -4.02 -10.37
C ILE A 288 -2.93 -2.97 -9.45
N LEU A 289 -2.98 -1.69 -9.83
CA LEU A 289 -2.35 -0.62 -9.09
C LEU A 289 -3.36 0.43 -8.64
N ARG A 290 -3.57 0.56 -7.32
CA ARG A 290 -4.29 1.68 -6.75
C ARG A 290 -3.37 2.90 -6.74
N LEU A 291 -3.75 3.96 -7.45
CA LEU A 291 -3.07 5.26 -7.37
C LEU A 291 -3.66 6.04 -6.21
N ASP A 292 -2.90 6.12 -5.14
CA ASP A 292 -3.24 6.89 -3.95
C ASP A 292 -3.31 8.38 -4.26
N HIS A 293 -4.30 9.07 -3.68
CA HIS A 293 -4.56 10.49 -3.86
C HIS A 293 -4.60 10.95 -5.33
N PHE A 294 -5.37 10.24 -6.17
CA PHE A 294 -5.46 10.48 -7.62
C PHE A 294 -5.80 11.95 -7.96
N ARG A 295 -6.57 12.63 -7.12
CA ARG A 295 -6.86 14.04 -7.31
C ARG A 295 -5.61 14.94 -7.43
N GLY A 296 -4.49 14.55 -6.81
CA GLY A 296 -3.21 15.27 -6.88
C GLY A 296 -2.64 15.39 -8.29
N PHE A 297 -3.03 14.49 -9.20
CA PHE A 297 -2.68 14.59 -10.62
C PHE A 297 -3.54 15.65 -11.38
N ALA A 298 -4.74 15.96 -10.92
CA ALA A 298 -5.55 17.05 -11.46
C ALA A 298 -5.13 18.40 -10.83
N SER A 299 -5.18 18.46 -9.51
CA SER A 299 -4.75 19.60 -8.70
C SER A 299 -4.37 19.13 -7.29
N TYR A 300 -3.35 19.75 -6.71
CA TYR A 300 -2.80 19.38 -5.41
C TYR A 300 -2.68 20.58 -4.48
N TRP A 301 -2.81 20.33 -3.17
CA TRP A 301 -2.70 21.35 -2.14
C TRP A 301 -1.24 21.54 -1.75
N ALA A 302 -0.70 22.74 -1.98
CA ALA A 302 0.68 23.09 -1.70
C ALA A 302 0.75 23.99 -0.48
N VAL A 303 1.44 23.53 0.58
CA VAL A 303 1.65 24.27 1.81
C VAL A 303 3.09 24.77 1.85
N HIS A 304 3.32 26.02 2.31
CA HIS A 304 4.68 26.53 2.45
C HIS A 304 5.44 25.73 3.51
N PHE A 305 6.69 25.41 3.23
CA PHE A 305 7.51 24.67 4.21
C PHE A 305 7.74 25.50 5.48
N GLY A 306 7.52 24.89 6.64
CA GLY A 306 7.60 25.54 7.95
C GLY A 306 6.25 25.92 8.56
N GLU A 307 5.13 25.84 7.78
CA GLU A 307 3.79 25.97 8.35
C GLU A 307 3.51 24.80 9.33
N LYS A 308 2.74 25.11 10.37
CA LYS A 308 2.34 24.11 11.39
C LYS A 308 1.06 23.35 11.03
N THR A 309 0.27 23.90 10.11
CA THR A 309 -1.01 23.34 9.64
C THR A 309 -1.13 23.49 8.14
N ALA A 310 -2.12 22.85 7.55
CA ALA A 310 -2.37 22.97 6.11
C ALA A 310 -3.34 24.10 5.73
N ILE A 311 -3.77 24.96 6.68
CA ILE A 311 -4.76 26.03 6.45
C ILE A 311 -4.31 26.99 5.35
N ASN A 312 -3.04 27.44 5.39
CA ASN A 312 -2.50 28.47 4.49
C ASN A 312 -1.95 27.92 3.17
N GLY A 313 -2.42 26.77 2.73
CA GLY A 313 -2.01 26.20 1.45
C GLY A 313 -2.67 26.88 0.24
N LYS A 314 -2.26 26.42 -0.94
CA LYS A 314 -2.84 26.91 -2.22
C LYS A 314 -2.98 25.75 -3.20
N TRP A 315 -4.09 25.71 -3.93
CA TRP A 315 -4.28 24.78 -5.03
C TRP A 315 -3.31 25.08 -6.18
N LYS A 316 -2.60 24.04 -6.63
CA LYS A 316 -1.74 24.07 -7.80
C LYS A 316 -2.18 23.01 -8.81
N LYS A 317 -2.02 23.30 -10.10
CA LYS A 317 -2.36 22.37 -11.18
C LYS A 317 -1.36 21.20 -11.21
N GLY A 318 -1.89 19.99 -11.27
CA GLY A 318 -1.14 18.76 -11.52
C GLY A 318 -0.80 18.57 -13.01
N PRO A 319 -0.18 17.44 -13.37
CA PRO A 319 0.21 17.15 -14.76
C PRO A 319 -0.98 16.76 -15.64
N ARG A 320 -2.12 16.38 -15.06
CA ARG A 320 -3.39 16.06 -15.73
C ARG A 320 -3.24 14.92 -16.75
N ILE A 321 -4.10 14.94 -17.79
CA ILE A 321 -4.16 13.86 -18.80
C ILE A 321 -2.85 13.72 -19.62
N ASP A 322 -2.05 14.75 -19.73
CA ASP A 322 -0.77 14.71 -20.45
C ASP A 322 0.18 13.64 -19.87
N PHE A 323 0.22 13.53 -18.54
CA PHE A 323 0.98 12.48 -17.84
C PHE A 323 0.44 11.08 -18.15
N PHE A 324 -0.86 10.87 -18.05
CA PHE A 324 -1.48 9.56 -18.24
C PHE A 324 -1.36 9.07 -19.69
N ARG A 325 -1.50 9.96 -20.67
CA ARG A 325 -1.25 9.61 -22.08
C ARG A 325 0.20 9.13 -22.29
N LYS A 326 1.16 9.86 -21.68
CA LYS A 326 2.57 9.45 -21.75
C LYS A 326 2.83 8.13 -21.04
N LEU A 327 2.14 7.90 -19.92
CA LEU A 327 2.25 6.66 -19.18
C LEU A 327 1.69 5.49 -20.00
N GLU A 328 0.52 5.64 -20.62
CA GLU A 328 -0.13 4.63 -21.46
C GLU A 328 0.66 4.31 -22.73
N ASP A 329 1.27 5.30 -23.38
CA ASP A 329 2.19 5.11 -24.49
C ASP A 329 3.36 4.18 -24.14
N LYS A 330 3.82 4.19 -22.89
CA LYS A 330 5.00 3.44 -22.42
C LYS A 330 4.67 2.14 -21.71
N ILE A 331 3.47 2.04 -21.17
CA ILE A 331 2.97 0.88 -20.43
C ILE A 331 1.50 0.67 -20.85
N PRO A 332 1.27 0.00 -21.97
CA PRO A 332 -0.10 -0.23 -22.45
C PRO A 332 -0.85 -1.23 -21.53
N ASN A 333 -2.17 -1.12 -21.50
CA ASN A 333 -3.08 -2.04 -20.78
C ASN A 333 -2.87 -2.10 -19.27
N MET A 334 -2.51 -0.99 -18.65
CA MET A 334 -2.41 -0.89 -17.19
C MET A 334 -3.79 -1.06 -16.54
N ASP A 335 -3.87 -1.91 -15.53
CA ASP A 335 -5.06 -2.03 -14.68
C ASP A 335 -4.86 -1.12 -13.44
N ILE A 336 -5.48 0.05 -13.48
CA ILE A 336 -5.32 1.10 -12.47
C ILE A 336 -6.66 1.41 -11.81
N ILE A 337 -6.64 1.59 -10.49
CA ILE A 337 -7.73 2.10 -9.66
C ILE A 337 -7.38 3.53 -9.23
N ALA A 338 -8.26 4.48 -9.47
CA ALA A 338 -8.08 5.85 -9.03
C ALA A 338 -8.68 6.06 -7.63
N GLU A 339 -7.85 6.39 -6.63
CA GLU A 339 -8.36 6.81 -5.34
C GLU A 339 -8.77 8.29 -5.42
N ASP A 340 -10.08 8.50 -5.50
CA ASP A 340 -10.74 9.80 -5.66
C ASP A 340 -11.54 10.21 -4.42
N LEU A 341 -11.08 9.81 -3.23
CA LEU A 341 -11.74 10.14 -1.98
C LEU A 341 -11.48 11.60 -1.55
N GLY A 342 -12.33 12.13 -0.68
CA GLY A 342 -12.25 13.50 -0.18
C GLY A 342 -12.96 14.54 -1.05
N THR A 343 -12.49 15.79 -1.06
CA THR A 343 -13.14 16.90 -1.78
C THR A 343 -12.92 16.77 -3.29
N LEU A 344 -13.94 16.45 -4.05
CA LEU A 344 -13.90 16.33 -5.50
C LEU A 344 -14.30 17.65 -6.18
N THR A 345 -13.52 18.03 -7.19
CA THR A 345 -13.72 19.23 -7.99
C THR A 345 -13.90 18.84 -9.47
N SER A 346 -14.45 19.73 -10.29
CA SER A 346 -14.75 19.46 -11.71
C SER A 346 -13.53 18.99 -12.53
N ASP A 347 -12.32 19.43 -12.18
CA ASP A 347 -11.08 19.00 -12.84
C ASP A 347 -10.71 17.55 -12.49
N VAL A 348 -11.07 17.05 -11.31
CA VAL A 348 -10.88 15.64 -10.92
C VAL A 348 -11.85 14.76 -11.70
N PHE A 349 -13.15 15.11 -11.74
CA PHE A 349 -14.14 14.39 -12.54
C PHE A 349 -13.76 14.33 -14.03
N LYS A 350 -13.30 15.46 -14.59
CA LYS A 350 -12.81 15.50 -15.97
C LYS A 350 -11.61 14.57 -16.19
N LEU A 351 -10.70 14.48 -15.23
CA LEU A 351 -9.54 13.60 -15.34
C LEU A 351 -9.95 12.12 -15.26
N LEU A 352 -10.89 11.75 -14.37
CA LEU A 352 -11.47 10.40 -14.28
C LEU A 352 -12.16 10.00 -15.59
N GLU A 353 -12.97 10.90 -16.17
CA GLU A 353 -13.62 10.67 -17.46
C GLU A 353 -12.61 10.42 -18.59
N GLN A 354 -11.53 11.20 -18.62
CA GLN A 354 -10.48 11.11 -19.64
C GLN A 354 -9.62 9.85 -19.50
N THR A 355 -9.30 9.41 -18.28
CA THR A 355 -8.51 8.21 -18.02
C THR A 355 -9.34 6.93 -18.05
N LYS A 356 -10.63 7.03 -17.80
CA LYS A 356 -11.57 5.90 -17.64
C LYS A 356 -11.16 4.91 -16.55
N TYR A 357 -10.30 5.33 -15.61
CA TYR A 357 -9.94 4.48 -14.48
C TYR A 357 -11.14 4.31 -13.53
N PRO A 358 -11.40 3.08 -13.03
CA PRO A 358 -12.41 2.86 -12.01
C PRO A 358 -12.09 3.68 -10.76
N ASN A 359 -13.10 4.37 -10.25
CA ASN A 359 -13.02 5.16 -9.04
C ASN A 359 -13.47 4.38 -7.80
N MET A 360 -13.16 4.89 -6.61
CA MET A 360 -13.47 4.23 -5.36
C MET A 360 -14.83 4.65 -4.80
N LYS A 361 -15.55 3.69 -4.21
CA LYS A 361 -16.80 3.88 -3.49
C LYS A 361 -16.69 3.27 -2.09
N VAL A 362 -16.72 4.11 -1.06
CA VAL A 362 -16.63 3.69 0.34
C VAL A 362 -18.03 3.75 0.96
N LEU A 363 -18.55 2.59 1.33
CA LEU A 363 -19.94 2.43 1.78
C LEU A 363 -20.27 3.26 3.02
N GLN A 364 -19.35 3.35 3.98
CA GLN A 364 -19.52 4.15 5.20
C GLN A 364 -19.87 5.61 4.90
N PHE A 365 -19.40 6.17 3.79
CA PHE A 365 -19.66 7.57 3.44
C PHE A 365 -21.07 7.81 2.88
N GLY A 366 -21.82 6.76 2.58
CA GLY A 366 -23.12 6.89 1.92
C GLY A 366 -24.31 6.35 2.71
N LEU A 367 -24.08 5.67 3.84
CA LEU A 367 -25.16 4.98 4.53
C LEU A 367 -25.95 5.86 5.51
N THR A 368 -25.38 6.98 5.98
CA THR A 368 -26.01 7.88 6.97
C THR A 368 -26.83 9.01 6.35
N GLU A 369 -26.97 9.03 5.00
CA GLU A 369 -27.74 10.01 4.26
C GLU A 369 -28.67 9.32 3.26
N TRP A 370 -29.85 9.91 3.01
CA TRP A 370 -30.87 9.32 2.12
C TRP A 370 -30.48 9.33 0.64
N ASP A 371 -29.76 10.36 0.21
CA ASP A 371 -29.31 10.50 -1.17
C ASP A 371 -27.85 10.94 -1.21
N ASN A 372 -26.97 9.98 -1.38
CA ASN A 372 -25.53 10.19 -1.39
C ASN A 372 -24.91 9.37 -2.53
N MET A 373 -23.88 9.92 -3.17
CA MET A 373 -23.16 9.25 -4.26
C MET A 373 -22.44 7.97 -3.83
N TYR A 374 -22.23 7.77 -2.54
CA TYR A 374 -21.66 6.56 -1.95
C TYR A 374 -22.72 5.56 -1.46
N ASN A 375 -24.03 5.83 -1.69
CA ASN A 375 -25.07 4.83 -1.47
C ASN A 375 -24.97 3.74 -2.56
N PRO A 376 -25.03 2.43 -2.24
CA PRO A 376 -24.81 1.34 -3.20
C PRO A 376 -25.79 1.33 -4.39
N LYS A 377 -26.98 1.92 -4.26
CA LYS A 377 -27.94 2.11 -5.38
C LYS A 377 -27.38 2.98 -6.49
N ASN A 378 -26.45 3.90 -6.17
CA ASN A 378 -25.88 4.91 -7.09
C ASN A 378 -24.53 4.49 -7.69
N TYR A 379 -24.03 3.29 -7.36
CA TYR A 379 -22.73 2.86 -7.89
C TYR A 379 -22.81 2.57 -9.40
N LEU A 380 -21.78 2.99 -10.12
CA LEU A 380 -21.59 2.68 -11.52
C LEU A 380 -20.76 1.41 -11.67
N GLU A 381 -20.88 0.74 -12.82
CA GLU A 381 -20.10 -0.48 -13.11
C GLU A 381 -18.59 -0.23 -13.03
N ASN A 382 -18.10 0.88 -13.61
CA ASN A 382 -16.69 1.22 -13.62
C ASN A 382 -16.25 1.83 -12.27
N SER A 383 -16.40 1.06 -11.20
CA SER A 383 -15.99 1.47 -9.85
C SER A 383 -15.51 0.26 -9.03
N VAL A 384 -14.78 0.57 -7.95
CA VAL A 384 -14.36 -0.39 -6.93
C VAL A 384 -15.01 -0.01 -5.60
N ALA A 385 -15.82 -0.89 -5.04
CA ALA A 385 -16.57 -0.63 -3.82
C ALA A 385 -15.94 -1.29 -2.59
N TYR A 386 -15.95 -0.57 -1.48
CA TYR A 386 -15.36 -0.95 -0.19
C TYR A 386 -16.36 -0.78 0.93
N THR A 387 -16.36 -1.64 1.96
CA THR A 387 -17.05 -1.34 3.22
C THR A 387 -16.37 -0.15 3.92
N GLY A 388 -15.06 -0.18 3.99
CA GLY A 388 -14.12 0.81 4.44
C GLY A 388 -12.73 0.53 3.85
N THR A 389 -11.80 1.45 3.97
CA THR A 389 -10.38 1.28 3.62
C THR A 389 -9.55 1.04 4.89
N HIS A 390 -8.23 0.94 4.77
CA HIS A 390 -7.29 0.88 5.89
C HIS A 390 -7.32 2.15 6.78
N ASP A 391 -7.86 3.26 6.29
CA ASP A 391 -7.99 4.53 7.01
C ASP A 391 -9.33 4.66 7.77
N ASN A 392 -10.30 3.83 7.45
CA ASN A 392 -11.60 3.84 8.08
C ASN A 392 -11.64 3.01 9.37
N MET A 393 -12.62 3.27 10.22
CA MET A 393 -12.97 2.36 11.30
C MET A 393 -13.49 1.05 10.71
N PRO A 394 -13.25 -0.12 11.34
CA PRO A 394 -14.00 -1.32 11.01
C PRO A 394 -15.50 -1.06 11.05
N ILE A 395 -16.26 -1.68 10.15
CA ILE A 395 -17.68 -1.37 9.94
C ILE A 395 -18.53 -1.55 11.22
N VAL A 396 -18.18 -2.51 12.07
CA VAL A 396 -18.87 -2.76 13.34
C VAL A 396 -18.69 -1.59 14.31
N GLU A 397 -17.46 -1.10 14.45
CA GLU A 397 -17.16 0.05 15.29
C GLU A 397 -17.77 1.33 14.73
N TRP A 398 -17.65 1.55 13.42
CA TRP A 398 -18.26 2.69 12.75
C TRP A 398 -19.78 2.72 13.03
N TYR A 399 -20.49 1.61 12.81
CA TYR A 399 -21.92 1.54 13.08
C TYR A 399 -22.26 1.78 14.57
N ALA A 400 -21.46 1.24 15.49
CA ALA A 400 -21.65 1.47 16.93
C ALA A 400 -21.47 2.94 17.31
N SER A 401 -20.63 3.69 16.60
CA SER A 401 -20.35 5.12 16.84
C SER A 401 -21.45 6.06 16.34
N LEU A 402 -22.38 5.59 15.51
CA LEU A 402 -23.46 6.39 14.95
C LEU A 402 -24.49 6.75 16.04
N ASN A 403 -25.09 7.94 15.93
CA ASN A 403 -26.25 8.30 16.73
C ASN A 403 -27.52 7.57 16.24
N GLU A 404 -28.60 7.60 17.00
CA GLU A 404 -29.83 6.84 16.71
C GLU A 404 -30.47 7.20 15.35
N LYS A 405 -30.40 8.48 14.96
CA LYS A 405 -30.91 8.92 13.67
C LYS A 405 -30.07 8.38 12.52
N GLU A 406 -28.75 8.43 12.64
CA GLU A 406 -27.82 7.89 11.64
C GLU A 406 -27.95 6.37 11.51
N LYS A 407 -28.08 5.65 12.65
CA LYS A 407 -28.35 4.19 12.64
C LYS A 407 -29.65 3.86 11.92
N TYR A 408 -30.71 4.58 12.22
CA TYR A 408 -32.00 4.40 11.55
C TYR A 408 -31.88 4.61 10.04
N ILE A 409 -31.22 5.69 9.59
CA ILE A 409 -31.00 5.95 8.15
C ILE A 409 -30.14 4.84 7.53
N CYS A 410 -29.09 4.41 8.20
CA CYS A 410 -28.21 3.33 7.76
C CYS A 410 -28.97 2.03 7.56
N ASP A 411 -29.76 1.62 8.55
CA ASP A 411 -30.56 0.40 8.52
C ASP A 411 -31.62 0.43 7.40
N GLU A 412 -32.33 1.55 7.26
CA GLU A 412 -33.33 1.69 6.19
C GLU A 412 -32.68 1.76 4.80
N ASN A 413 -31.50 2.38 4.63
CA ASN A 413 -30.79 2.36 3.36
C ASN A 413 -30.37 0.93 2.96
N LEU A 414 -29.80 0.16 3.90
CA LEU A 414 -29.42 -1.24 3.65
C LEU A 414 -30.65 -2.11 3.39
N LYS A 415 -31.68 -2.00 4.20
CA LYS A 415 -32.93 -2.75 4.06
C LYS A 415 -33.60 -2.48 2.72
N ASN A 416 -33.75 -1.19 2.34
CA ASN A 416 -34.36 -0.79 1.07
C ASN A 416 -33.55 -1.24 -0.15
N PHE A 417 -32.23 -1.24 -0.07
CA PHE A 417 -31.38 -1.72 -1.14
C PHE A 417 -31.40 -3.26 -1.25
N LEU A 418 -31.36 -3.97 -0.12
CA LEU A 418 -31.25 -5.44 -0.08
C LEU A 418 -32.58 -6.18 -0.28
N LYS A 419 -33.74 -5.53 -0.09
CA LYS A 419 -35.07 -6.18 -0.26
C LYS A 419 -35.26 -6.82 -1.63
N ASP A 420 -34.70 -6.22 -2.69
CA ASP A 420 -34.83 -6.66 -4.07
C ASP A 420 -33.98 -7.91 -4.37
N PHE A 421 -33.12 -8.33 -3.44
CA PHE A 421 -32.18 -9.43 -3.59
C PHE A 421 -32.50 -10.66 -2.72
N ASN A 422 -33.68 -10.69 -2.06
CA ASN A 422 -34.07 -11.77 -1.15
C ASN A 422 -32.98 -12.02 -0.07
N SER A 423 -32.51 -10.95 0.57
CA SER A 423 -31.45 -10.96 1.54
C SER A 423 -31.98 -10.98 2.97
N ASN A 424 -31.23 -11.59 3.91
CA ASN A 424 -31.59 -11.56 5.33
C ASN A 424 -31.21 -10.21 5.94
N ILE A 425 -32.21 -9.34 6.10
CA ILE A 425 -32.02 -8.00 6.66
C ILE A 425 -31.70 -8.00 8.18
N TRP A 426 -31.80 -9.14 8.83
CA TRP A 426 -31.52 -9.32 10.26
C TRP A 426 -30.08 -9.78 10.55
N GLU A 427 -29.29 -9.98 9.50
CA GLU A 427 -27.87 -10.26 9.67
C GLU A 427 -27.14 -9.10 10.40
N PRO A 428 -26.05 -9.40 11.12
CA PRO A 428 -25.18 -8.36 11.69
C PRO A 428 -24.73 -7.35 10.65
N ILE A 429 -24.46 -6.11 11.09
CA ILE A 429 -24.18 -4.96 10.20
C ILE A 429 -23.10 -5.26 9.17
N GLN A 430 -22.00 -5.95 9.55
CA GLN A 430 -20.93 -6.28 8.64
C GLN A 430 -21.41 -7.15 7.47
N TRP A 431 -22.27 -8.13 7.71
CA TRP A 431 -22.77 -9.01 6.65
C TRP A 431 -23.78 -8.31 5.75
N ARG A 432 -24.65 -7.46 6.30
CA ARG A 432 -25.55 -6.62 5.47
C ARG A 432 -24.75 -5.66 4.59
N ALA A 433 -23.69 -5.04 5.12
CA ALA A 433 -22.80 -4.15 4.38
C ALA A 433 -22.04 -4.89 3.28
N ILE A 434 -21.46 -6.06 3.59
CA ILE A 434 -20.76 -6.90 2.61
C ILE A 434 -21.73 -7.33 1.51
N GLU A 435 -22.93 -7.82 1.85
CA GLU A 435 -23.91 -8.24 0.87
C GLU A 435 -24.36 -7.07 -0.03
N ALA A 436 -24.57 -5.88 0.53
CA ALA A 436 -24.90 -4.69 -0.26
C ALA A 436 -23.82 -4.35 -1.29
N LEU A 437 -22.53 -4.48 -0.92
CA LEU A 437 -21.45 -4.31 -1.89
C LEU A 437 -21.49 -5.36 -2.98
N TYR A 438 -21.67 -6.64 -2.63
CA TYR A 438 -21.71 -7.74 -3.58
C TYR A 438 -22.88 -7.60 -4.54
N ALA A 439 -24.04 -7.11 -4.08
CA ALA A 439 -25.23 -6.82 -4.87
C ALA A 439 -25.06 -5.60 -5.78
N SER A 440 -24.23 -4.63 -5.40
CA SER A 440 -24.04 -3.36 -6.13
C SER A 440 -23.57 -3.57 -7.57
N LYS A 441 -23.71 -2.53 -8.39
CA LYS A 441 -23.27 -2.54 -9.80
C LYS A 441 -21.74 -2.50 -9.97
N SER A 442 -20.98 -2.14 -8.93
CA SER A 442 -19.50 -2.05 -9.01
C SER A 442 -18.89 -3.35 -9.56
N ASN A 443 -17.99 -3.22 -10.52
CA ASN A 443 -17.31 -4.36 -11.11
C ASN A 443 -16.37 -5.05 -10.13
N ARG A 444 -15.77 -4.28 -9.22
CA ARG A 444 -14.90 -4.81 -8.16
C ARG A 444 -15.45 -4.47 -6.78
N VAL A 445 -15.31 -5.42 -5.87
CA VAL A 445 -15.66 -5.24 -4.45
C VAL A 445 -14.50 -5.73 -3.61
N ILE A 446 -14.06 -4.91 -2.67
CA ILE A 446 -12.97 -5.23 -1.73
C ILE A 446 -13.47 -5.01 -0.30
N VAL A 447 -13.28 -6.01 0.55
CA VAL A 447 -13.69 -5.95 1.95
C VAL A 447 -12.47 -6.11 2.85
N PRO A 448 -12.21 -5.22 3.81
CA PRO A 448 -11.19 -5.44 4.83
C PRO A 448 -11.46 -6.73 5.60
N LEU A 449 -10.42 -7.51 5.87
CA LEU A 449 -10.60 -8.77 6.61
C LEU A 449 -11.20 -8.54 7.99
N GLN A 450 -10.94 -7.41 8.62
CA GLN A 450 -11.53 -7.01 9.88
C GLN A 450 -13.07 -6.97 9.83
N ASP A 451 -13.61 -6.44 8.73
CA ASP A 451 -15.06 -6.37 8.51
C ASP A 451 -15.65 -7.76 8.27
N ILE A 452 -14.97 -8.62 7.54
CA ILE A 452 -15.37 -10.02 7.33
C ILE A 452 -15.45 -10.76 8.66
N LEU A 453 -14.47 -10.53 9.56
CA LEU A 453 -14.39 -11.15 10.87
C LEU A 453 -15.27 -10.44 11.93
N GLY A 454 -15.90 -9.33 11.61
CA GLY A 454 -16.73 -8.56 12.54
C GLY A 454 -15.95 -7.95 13.71
N LEU A 455 -14.70 -7.55 13.47
CA LEU A 455 -13.83 -7.00 14.52
C LEU A 455 -14.13 -5.52 14.79
N GLY A 456 -13.84 -5.09 16.02
CA GLY A 456 -14.00 -3.71 16.48
C GLY A 456 -12.72 -2.87 16.40
N LYS A 457 -12.69 -1.78 17.19
CA LYS A 457 -11.66 -0.72 17.17
C LYS A 457 -10.22 -1.22 17.29
N ASP A 458 -9.98 -2.25 18.07
CA ASP A 458 -8.64 -2.78 18.33
C ASP A 458 -7.99 -3.42 17.08
N SER A 459 -8.78 -3.57 16.01
CA SER A 459 -8.30 -4.06 14.70
C SER A 459 -8.11 -2.95 13.66
N ARG A 460 -8.27 -1.68 14.02
CA ARG A 460 -8.06 -0.57 13.11
C ARG A 460 -6.60 -0.48 12.67
N ILE A 461 -6.37 -0.30 11.37
CA ILE A 461 -5.02 -0.22 10.78
C ILE A 461 -4.42 1.17 10.96
N ASN A 462 -5.17 2.22 10.57
CA ASN A 462 -4.69 3.59 10.61
C ASN A 462 -5.79 4.57 11.05
N THR A 463 -5.39 5.54 11.85
CA THR A 463 -6.19 6.74 12.15
C THR A 463 -5.48 7.92 11.54
N PRO A 464 -5.99 8.47 10.42
CA PRO A 464 -5.35 9.60 9.73
C PRO A 464 -5.08 10.78 10.65
N SER A 465 -3.99 11.49 10.41
CA SER A 465 -3.53 12.65 11.19
C SER A 465 -3.10 12.33 12.64
N THR A 466 -2.90 11.07 12.98
CA THR A 466 -2.34 10.65 14.28
C THR A 466 -1.00 9.95 14.12
N VAL A 467 -0.24 9.92 15.22
CA VAL A 467 1.01 9.15 15.36
C VAL A 467 0.84 8.25 16.58
N GLY A 468 1.37 7.03 16.54
CA GLY A 468 1.26 6.07 17.64
C GLY A 468 1.01 4.66 17.12
N ASP A 469 -0.05 4.01 17.57
CA ASP A 469 -0.32 2.58 17.34
C ASP A 469 -0.82 2.25 15.91
N ASN A 470 -0.72 3.18 14.96
CA ASN A 470 -1.06 2.94 13.57
C ASN A 470 -0.15 1.85 12.95
N TRP A 471 -0.71 1.11 11.98
CA TRP A 471 -0.03 0.06 11.20
C TRP A 471 0.41 -1.15 12.00
N SER A 472 0.06 -1.24 13.29
CA SER A 472 0.56 -2.27 14.20
C SER A 472 -0.35 -3.49 14.32
N TRP A 473 -1.63 -3.38 13.95
CA TRP A 473 -2.58 -4.47 14.07
C TRP A 473 -2.21 -5.68 13.20
N ARG A 474 -2.34 -6.87 13.77
CA ARG A 474 -2.16 -8.15 13.08
C ARG A 474 -3.06 -9.24 13.66
N ILE A 475 -3.33 -10.25 12.85
CA ILE A 475 -3.96 -11.48 13.28
C ILE A 475 -2.89 -12.35 13.94
N TYR A 476 -3.22 -13.01 15.04
CA TYR A 476 -2.33 -13.97 15.70
C TYR A 476 -3.01 -15.32 16.02
N TRP A 477 -4.29 -15.47 15.62
CA TRP A 477 -5.08 -16.68 15.79
C TRP A 477 -5.47 -17.27 14.43
N ASN A 478 -5.95 -18.54 14.47
CA ASN A 478 -6.53 -19.15 13.29
C ASN A 478 -7.92 -18.54 13.03
N TYR A 479 -8.03 -17.72 12.00
CA TYR A 479 -9.28 -17.05 11.56
C TYR A 479 -10.06 -17.88 10.54
N ARG A 480 -9.46 -18.93 9.98
CA ARG A 480 -10.07 -19.76 8.94
C ARG A 480 -11.00 -20.80 9.57
N HIS A 481 -12.22 -20.84 9.08
CA HIS A 481 -13.18 -21.89 9.34
C HIS A 481 -14.18 -22.02 8.19
N ASN A 482 -14.67 -23.25 7.98
CA ASN A 482 -15.50 -23.60 6.82
C ASN A 482 -16.76 -22.73 6.68
N ASP A 483 -17.41 -22.37 7.80
CA ASP A 483 -18.63 -21.55 7.76
C ASP A 483 -18.35 -20.14 7.17
N LEU A 484 -17.21 -19.54 7.53
CA LEU A 484 -16.80 -18.25 7.00
C LEU A 484 -16.49 -18.32 5.52
N GLU A 485 -15.67 -19.30 5.12
CA GLU A 485 -15.30 -19.54 3.73
C GLU A 485 -16.52 -19.83 2.87
N ASN A 486 -17.42 -20.70 3.32
CA ASN A 486 -18.69 -21.01 2.65
C ASN A 486 -19.61 -19.79 2.53
N LYS A 487 -19.74 -18.98 3.57
CA LYS A 487 -20.58 -17.77 3.56
C LYS A 487 -20.11 -16.77 2.51
N LEU A 488 -18.80 -16.50 2.44
CA LEU A 488 -18.21 -15.63 1.42
C LEU A 488 -18.37 -16.23 0.01
N TYR A 489 -18.09 -17.52 -0.15
CA TYR A 489 -18.26 -18.21 -1.43
C TYR A 489 -19.69 -18.12 -1.94
N ASN A 490 -20.68 -18.38 -1.09
CA ASN A 490 -22.10 -18.33 -1.44
C ASN A 490 -22.53 -16.92 -1.85
N LEU A 491 -22.03 -15.86 -1.16
CA LEU A 491 -22.27 -14.48 -1.57
C LEU A 491 -21.63 -14.18 -2.93
N ALA A 492 -20.38 -14.59 -3.15
CA ALA A 492 -19.71 -14.41 -4.43
C ALA A 492 -20.44 -15.10 -5.57
N LYS A 493 -20.94 -16.34 -5.35
CA LYS A 493 -21.74 -17.10 -6.28
C LYS A 493 -23.11 -16.45 -6.55
N LYS A 494 -23.85 -16.07 -5.51
CA LYS A 494 -25.17 -15.41 -5.58
C LYS A 494 -25.12 -14.17 -6.47
N TYR A 495 -24.07 -13.35 -6.36
CA TYR A 495 -23.92 -12.11 -7.09
C TYR A 495 -22.99 -12.20 -8.32
N LYS A 496 -22.71 -13.42 -8.81
CA LYS A 496 -21.94 -13.70 -10.03
C LYS A 496 -20.54 -13.02 -10.03
N ARG A 497 -19.81 -13.14 -8.92
CA ARG A 497 -18.45 -12.61 -8.75
C ARG A 497 -17.35 -13.68 -8.77
N ILE A 498 -17.74 -14.96 -8.88
CA ILE A 498 -16.80 -16.08 -9.07
C ILE A 498 -16.37 -16.14 -10.54
N SER A 499 -15.12 -16.44 -10.81
CA SER A 499 -14.60 -16.65 -12.17
C SER A 499 -15.26 -17.85 -12.83
N LYS A 500 -15.73 -17.70 -14.07
CA LYS A 500 -16.20 -18.85 -14.88
C LYS A 500 -15.01 -19.80 -15.10
N GLY A 501 -15.01 -20.94 -14.49
CA GLY A 501 -13.97 -21.97 -14.53
C GLY A 501 -13.84 -22.74 -13.23
N GLU A 502 -14.34 -22.18 -12.12
CA GLU A 502 -14.27 -22.79 -10.78
C GLU A 502 -15.60 -23.41 -10.31
N ASP A 503 -16.59 -23.55 -11.19
CA ASP A 503 -17.88 -24.20 -10.88
C ASP A 503 -17.78 -25.75 -10.95
N ASN A 504 -16.56 -26.29 -10.94
CA ASN A 504 -16.32 -27.73 -10.75
C ASN A 504 -16.33 -28.04 -9.28
N GLY A 505 -17.47 -28.55 -8.82
CA GLY A 505 -17.83 -28.81 -7.45
C GLY A 505 -16.71 -29.33 -6.54
N ILE A 506 -16.69 -28.75 -5.35
CA ILE A 506 -16.20 -29.43 -4.14
C ILE A 506 -17.29 -30.37 -3.64
#